data_8fb5ae61ee1c7bb7c97667b4734156f4
#
_entry.id   8fb5ae61ee1c7bb7c97667b4734156f4
#
_cell.length_a   1.000
_cell.length_b   1.000
_cell.length_c   1.000
_cell.angle_alpha   90.00
_cell.angle_beta   90.00
_cell.angle_gamma   90.00
#
_symmetry.space_group_name_H-M   'P 1'
#
loop_
_entity.id
_entity.type
_entity.pdbx_description
1 polymer ?
#
loop_
_entity_poly.entity_id
_entity_poly.type
_entity_poly.pdbx_seq_one_letter_code
_entity_poly.pdbx_strand_id
1 'polypeptide(L)'
;MQAMFHLLPDAPKPVAPYSHAVEAGGFVFVTGQLATDPADDSLPVPDGIEAQTRKVLDNLRRVLTGCGLAFDHVVCVRIFLTDFKRDYAAMNAIYATYFAADRRPARTTVGVTQLARDGIVEIDLIAVRP
;
A
#
# COMPACT_ATOMS: atom_id res chain seq x y z
N MET A 1 10.07 -22.13 -11.86
CA MET A 1 9.73 -20.69 -11.97
C MET A 1 10.49 -19.93 -10.90
N GLN A 2 11.20 -18.90 -11.29
CA GLN A 2 11.95 -18.06 -10.36
C GLN A 2 11.14 -16.84 -9.95
N ALA A 3 11.17 -16.51 -8.66
CA ALA A 3 10.63 -15.25 -8.18
C ALA A 3 11.61 -14.12 -8.50
N MET A 4 11.07 -12.94 -8.80
CA MET A 4 11.81 -11.71 -9.02
C MET A 4 11.57 -10.76 -7.86
N PHE A 5 12.65 -10.30 -7.22
CA PHE A 5 12.60 -9.44 -6.05
C PHE A 5 12.92 -8.01 -6.43
N HIS A 6 12.02 -7.07 -6.13
CA HIS A 6 12.16 -5.67 -6.51
C HIS A 6 12.54 -4.81 -5.31
N LEU A 7 13.64 -4.09 -5.45
CA LEU A 7 14.02 -2.98 -4.58
C LEU A 7 14.07 -1.73 -5.46
N LEU A 8 13.19 -0.77 -5.18
CA LEU A 8 12.91 0.36 -6.07
C LEU A 8 13.43 1.66 -5.47
N PRO A 9 14.29 2.41 -6.17
CA PRO A 9 14.89 3.62 -5.61
C PRO A 9 13.88 4.76 -5.39
N ASP A 10 12.78 4.78 -6.17
CA ASP A 10 11.79 5.85 -6.08
C ASP A 10 10.64 5.54 -5.12
N ALA A 11 10.61 4.36 -4.51
CA ALA A 11 9.66 4.00 -3.49
C ALA A 11 10.23 4.28 -2.09
N PRO A 12 9.37 4.37 -1.05
CA PRO A 12 9.88 4.56 0.30
C PRO A 12 10.85 3.45 0.68
N LYS A 13 11.97 3.83 1.32
CA LYS A 13 12.95 2.88 1.80
C LYS A 13 12.27 1.88 2.76
N PRO A 14 12.51 0.55 2.59
CA PRO A 14 11.96 -0.43 3.53
C PRO A 14 12.41 -0.14 4.96
N VAL A 15 11.44 -0.12 5.89
CA VAL A 15 11.71 0.16 7.31
C VAL A 15 12.18 -1.08 8.08
N ALA A 16 12.28 -2.22 7.40
CA ALA A 16 12.72 -3.50 7.93
C ALA A 16 13.27 -4.36 6.78
N PRO A 17 13.80 -5.58 7.03
CA PRO A 17 14.41 -6.38 5.98
C PRO A 17 13.38 -7.07 5.07
N TYR A 18 12.90 -6.35 4.06
CA TYR A 18 11.96 -6.87 3.05
C TYR A 18 12.14 -6.15 1.72
N SER A 19 11.66 -6.76 0.64
CA SER A 19 11.62 -6.17 -0.69
C SER A 19 10.36 -5.32 -0.88
N HIS A 20 10.38 -4.36 -1.78
CA HIS A 20 9.19 -3.59 -2.14
C HIS A 20 8.11 -4.46 -2.77
N ALA A 21 8.50 -5.40 -3.61
CA ALA A 21 7.59 -6.32 -4.25
C ALA A 21 8.31 -7.60 -4.63
N VAL A 22 7.55 -8.68 -4.76
CA VAL A 22 8.05 -9.96 -5.27
C VAL A 22 7.11 -10.43 -6.36
N GLU A 23 7.67 -10.77 -7.50
CA GLU A 23 6.92 -11.23 -8.66
C GLU A 23 7.12 -12.73 -8.86
N ALA A 24 6.03 -13.46 -8.98
CA ALA A 24 6.04 -14.91 -9.19
C ALA A 24 4.74 -15.34 -9.86
N GLY A 25 4.82 -16.22 -10.86
CA GLY A 25 3.65 -16.82 -11.50
C GLY A 25 2.69 -15.83 -12.14
N GLY A 26 3.18 -14.68 -12.59
CA GLY A 26 2.33 -13.63 -13.15
C GLY A 26 1.67 -12.72 -12.10
N PHE A 27 1.90 -13.00 -10.81
CA PHE A 27 1.42 -12.15 -9.71
C PHE A 27 2.57 -11.31 -9.18
N VAL A 28 2.24 -10.07 -8.80
CA VAL A 28 3.17 -9.15 -8.15
C VAL A 28 2.63 -8.87 -6.75
N PHE A 29 3.35 -9.35 -5.75
CA PHE A 29 3.02 -9.19 -4.34
C PHE A 29 3.71 -7.93 -3.84
N VAL A 30 2.93 -6.92 -3.50
CA VAL A 30 3.44 -5.63 -3.04
C VAL A 30 3.38 -5.59 -1.53
N THR A 31 4.53 -5.32 -0.91
CA THR A 31 4.66 -5.25 0.54
C THR A 31 3.77 -4.14 1.13
N GLY A 32 3.37 -4.31 2.38
CA GLY A 32 2.58 -3.29 3.08
C GLY A 32 3.30 -1.95 3.11
N GLN A 33 2.57 -0.90 2.74
CA GLN A 33 3.07 0.46 2.78
C GLN A 33 2.42 1.22 3.93
N LEU A 34 3.24 2.01 4.60
CA LEU A 34 2.84 3.00 5.59
C LEU A 34 2.87 4.39 4.95
N ALA A 35 2.52 5.41 5.72
CA ALA A 35 2.54 6.79 5.25
C ALA A 35 3.92 7.45 5.41
N THR A 36 5.00 6.67 5.22
CA THR A 36 6.36 7.18 5.30
C THR A 36 6.69 8.05 4.09
N ASP A 37 7.57 9.04 4.29
CA ASP A 37 7.98 9.90 3.20
C ASP A 37 8.93 9.13 2.26
N PRO A 38 8.69 9.12 0.95
CA PRO A 38 9.53 8.37 0.02
C PRO A 38 10.95 8.93 -0.12
N ALA A 39 11.16 10.19 0.21
CA ALA A 39 12.48 10.80 0.14
C ALA A 39 13.23 10.78 1.47
N ASP A 40 12.50 10.74 2.60
CA ASP A 40 13.10 10.79 3.94
C ASP A 40 12.21 10.04 4.94
N ASP A 41 12.54 8.77 5.18
CA ASP A 41 11.78 7.89 6.08
C ASP A 41 11.98 8.24 7.56
N SER A 42 12.85 9.17 7.90
CA SER A 42 13.02 9.67 9.27
C SER A 42 11.95 10.68 9.66
N LEU A 43 11.25 11.25 8.69
CA LEU A 43 10.15 12.18 8.95
C LEU A 43 8.97 11.46 9.59
N PRO A 44 8.26 12.12 10.52
CA PRO A 44 7.05 11.53 11.09
C PRO A 44 5.98 11.36 10.00
N VAL A 45 5.12 10.34 10.18
CA VAL A 45 3.96 10.18 9.30
C VAL A 45 2.99 11.34 9.51
N PRO A 46 2.22 11.74 8.49
CA PRO A 46 1.27 12.84 8.65
C PRO A 46 0.16 12.50 9.64
N ASP A 47 -0.47 13.54 10.22
CA ASP A 47 -1.57 13.36 11.15
C ASP A 47 -2.89 13.07 10.42
N GLY A 48 -3.66 12.16 10.99
CA GLY A 48 -5.02 11.87 10.56
C GLY A 48 -5.12 10.85 9.44
N ILE A 49 -6.28 10.20 9.40
CA ILE A 49 -6.52 9.07 8.50
C ILE A 49 -6.52 9.49 7.02
N GLU A 50 -7.04 10.68 6.71
CA GLU A 50 -7.15 11.12 5.31
C GLU A 50 -5.76 11.34 4.73
N ALA A 51 -4.91 12.09 5.42
CA ALA A 51 -3.55 12.35 4.96
C ALA A 51 -2.72 11.06 4.89
N GLN A 52 -2.84 10.19 5.89
CA GLN A 52 -2.11 8.92 5.88
C GLN A 52 -2.59 7.99 4.77
N THR A 53 -3.90 7.89 4.55
CA THR A 53 -4.43 7.04 3.47
C THR A 53 -3.93 7.48 2.10
N ARG A 54 -3.94 8.79 1.84
CA ARG A 54 -3.40 9.34 0.57
C ARG A 54 -1.93 8.99 0.41
N LYS A 55 -1.15 9.20 1.46
CA LYS A 55 0.30 8.92 1.42
C LYS A 55 0.58 7.44 1.21
N VAL A 56 -0.12 6.56 1.89
CA VAL A 56 0.00 5.10 1.72
C VAL A 56 -0.31 4.69 0.28
N LEU A 57 -1.42 5.18 -0.26
CA LEU A 57 -1.82 4.83 -1.64
C LEU A 57 -0.86 5.43 -2.68
N ASP A 58 -0.36 6.63 -2.45
CA ASP A 58 0.67 7.21 -3.32
C ASP A 58 1.98 6.43 -3.25
N ASN A 59 2.35 5.93 -2.07
CA ASN A 59 3.52 5.05 -1.92
C ASN A 59 3.32 3.73 -2.67
N LEU A 60 2.14 3.14 -2.61
CA LEU A 60 1.80 1.95 -3.39
C LEU A 60 1.87 2.23 -4.89
N ARG A 61 1.41 3.40 -5.34
CA ARG A 61 1.53 3.81 -6.74
C ARG A 61 3.00 3.84 -7.18
N ARG A 62 3.90 4.33 -6.33
CA ARG A 62 5.33 4.35 -6.64
C ARG A 62 5.88 2.95 -6.84
N VAL A 63 5.50 2.00 -5.99
CA VAL A 63 5.93 0.60 -6.13
C VAL A 63 5.35 0.00 -7.41
N LEU A 64 4.06 0.18 -7.67
CA LEU A 64 3.42 -0.32 -8.89
C LEU A 64 4.08 0.25 -10.14
N THR A 65 4.30 1.55 -10.20
CA THR A 65 4.96 2.23 -11.32
C THR A 65 6.36 1.67 -11.53
N GLY A 66 7.12 1.45 -10.45
CA GLY A 66 8.46 0.86 -10.52
C GLY A 66 8.46 -0.57 -11.06
N CYS A 67 7.34 -1.28 -10.91
CA CYS A 67 7.14 -2.62 -11.49
C CYS A 67 6.50 -2.58 -12.89
N GLY A 68 6.25 -1.40 -13.44
CA GLY A 68 5.59 -1.25 -14.74
C GLY A 68 4.08 -1.51 -14.69
N LEU A 69 3.46 -1.31 -13.52
CA LEU A 69 2.05 -1.59 -13.28
C LEU A 69 1.31 -0.34 -12.81
N ALA A 70 -0.01 -0.44 -12.76
CA ALA A 70 -0.92 0.60 -12.27
C ALA A 70 -1.98 -0.02 -11.38
N PHE A 71 -2.80 0.82 -10.72
CA PHE A 71 -3.90 0.33 -9.89
C PHE A 71 -4.89 -0.55 -10.67
N ASP A 72 -5.02 -0.35 -11.98
CA ASP A 72 -5.89 -1.20 -12.82
C ASP A 72 -5.47 -2.67 -12.83
N HIS A 73 -4.23 -2.98 -12.50
CA HIS A 73 -3.72 -4.35 -12.44
C HIS A 73 -3.91 -5.02 -11.07
N VAL A 74 -4.37 -4.26 -10.07
CA VAL A 74 -4.54 -4.75 -8.70
C VAL A 74 -5.77 -5.63 -8.59
N VAL A 75 -5.62 -6.82 -8.02
CA VAL A 75 -6.72 -7.78 -7.89
C VAL A 75 -7.11 -8.06 -6.44
N CYS A 76 -6.23 -7.79 -5.48
CA CYS A 76 -6.49 -8.05 -4.07
C CYS A 76 -5.80 -7.01 -3.20
N VAL A 77 -6.50 -6.52 -2.18
CA VAL A 77 -6.00 -5.50 -1.25
C VAL A 77 -6.31 -5.92 0.17
N ARG A 78 -5.35 -5.72 1.08
CA ARG A 78 -5.59 -5.83 2.52
C ARG A 78 -5.31 -4.49 3.18
N ILE A 79 -6.21 -4.07 4.08
CA ILE A 79 -6.12 -2.79 4.78
C ILE A 79 -6.15 -3.06 6.28
N PHE A 80 -5.23 -2.43 7.00
CA PHE A 80 -5.07 -2.55 8.45
C PHE A 80 -5.23 -1.18 9.08
N LEU A 81 -6.17 -1.05 10.03
CA LEU A 81 -6.47 0.21 10.73
C LEU A 81 -6.26 0.02 12.24
N THR A 82 -5.62 0.97 12.88
CA THR A 82 -5.44 0.93 14.34
C THR A 82 -6.69 1.37 15.11
N ASP A 83 -7.57 2.16 14.47
CA ASP A 83 -8.86 2.54 15.03
C ASP A 83 -9.94 2.40 13.96
N PHE A 84 -10.46 1.19 13.83
CA PHE A 84 -11.37 0.82 12.75
C PHE A 84 -12.64 1.69 12.75
N LYS A 85 -13.28 1.83 13.91
CA LYS A 85 -14.55 2.56 14.00
C LYS A 85 -14.40 4.03 13.65
N ARG A 86 -13.32 4.65 14.11
CA ARG A 86 -13.05 6.07 13.84
C ARG A 86 -12.74 6.32 12.38
N ASP A 87 -11.95 5.44 11.75
CA ASP A 87 -11.25 5.76 10.51
C ASP A 87 -11.83 5.09 9.25
N TYR A 88 -12.69 4.09 9.41
CA TYR A 88 -13.14 3.26 8.28
C TYR A 88 -13.81 4.07 7.17
N ALA A 89 -14.77 4.93 7.51
CA ALA A 89 -15.53 5.70 6.51
C ALA A 89 -14.64 6.70 5.75
N ALA A 90 -13.79 7.44 6.47
CA ALA A 90 -12.89 8.42 5.86
C ALA A 90 -11.84 7.73 4.98
N MET A 91 -11.28 6.62 5.45
CA MET A 91 -10.36 5.81 4.65
C MET A 91 -11.03 5.32 3.37
N ASN A 92 -12.23 4.80 3.44
CA ASN A 92 -12.97 4.31 2.27
C ASN A 92 -13.22 5.40 1.24
N ALA A 93 -13.54 6.61 1.66
CA ALA A 93 -13.78 7.74 0.76
C ALA A 93 -12.52 8.07 -0.06
N ILE A 94 -11.36 8.07 0.57
CA ILE A 94 -10.09 8.30 -0.11
C ILE A 94 -9.72 7.12 -1.02
N TYR A 95 -9.83 5.89 -0.49
CA TYR A 95 -9.54 4.66 -1.23
C TYR A 95 -10.32 4.59 -2.55
N ALA A 96 -11.61 4.94 -2.51
CA ALA A 96 -12.47 4.88 -3.68
C ALA A 96 -11.99 5.77 -4.82
N THR A 97 -11.19 6.80 -4.56
CA THR A 97 -10.68 7.71 -5.60
C THR A 97 -9.50 7.13 -6.36
N TYR A 98 -8.89 6.04 -5.88
CA TYR A 98 -7.72 5.42 -6.51
C TYR A 98 -8.07 4.26 -7.45
N PHE A 99 -9.30 3.75 -7.39
CA PHE A 99 -9.73 2.61 -8.20
C PHE A 99 -10.96 2.98 -9.02
N ALA A 100 -10.95 2.60 -10.31
CA ALA A 100 -12.12 2.76 -11.16
C ALA A 100 -13.28 1.92 -10.60
N ALA A 101 -14.52 2.44 -10.72
CA ALA A 101 -15.70 1.80 -10.12
C ALA A 101 -15.95 0.38 -10.61
N ASP A 102 -15.55 0.09 -11.86
CA ASP A 102 -15.73 -1.22 -12.50
C ASP A 102 -14.50 -2.14 -12.35
N ARG A 103 -13.46 -1.68 -11.64
CA ARG A 103 -12.21 -2.44 -11.46
C ARG A 103 -11.75 -2.43 -10.01
N ARG A 104 -12.69 -2.55 -9.08
CA ARG A 104 -12.38 -2.60 -7.65
C ARG A 104 -11.86 -3.98 -7.28
N PRO A 105 -10.67 -4.07 -6.68
CA PRO A 105 -10.11 -5.36 -6.29
C PRO A 105 -10.91 -6.00 -5.14
N ALA A 106 -10.75 -7.31 -4.99
CA ALA A 106 -11.18 -7.98 -3.77
C ALA A 106 -10.44 -7.36 -2.59
N ARG A 107 -11.12 -7.16 -1.46
CA ARG A 107 -10.55 -6.42 -0.34
C ARG A 107 -10.98 -6.98 1.00
N THR A 108 -10.05 -6.98 1.95
CA THR A 108 -10.32 -7.23 3.36
C THR A 108 -9.77 -6.07 4.18
N THR A 109 -10.56 -5.59 5.14
CA THR A 109 -10.13 -4.54 6.07
C THR A 109 -10.33 -5.02 7.49
N VAL A 110 -9.31 -4.90 8.33
CA VAL A 110 -9.33 -5.34 9.73
C VAL A 110 -8.75 -4.27 10.64
N GLY A 111 -9.20 -4.28 11.89
CA GLY A 111 -8.59 -3.51 12.96
C GLY A 111 -7.41 -4.27 13.54
N VAL A 112 -6.33 -3.55 13.86
CA VAL A 112 -5.13 -4.10 14.49
C VAL A 112 -4.76 -3.25 15.70
N THR A 113 -3.93 -3.81 16.58
CA THR A 113 -3.56 -3.12 17.81
C THR A 113 -2.51 -2.03 17.58
N GLN A 114 -1.64 -2.20 16.59
CA GLN A 114 -0.51 -1.31 16.37
C GLN A 114 0.08 -1.53 14.98
N LEU A 115 0.66 -0.48 14.40
CA LEU A 115 1.42 -0.53 13.17
C LEU A 115 2.77 0.13 13.37
N ALA A 116 3.74 -0.21 12.50
CA ALA A 116 5.06 0.38 12.55
C ALA A 116 5.00 1.89 12.29
N ARG A 117 6.00 2.62 12.76
CA ARG A 117 6.15 4.07 12.54
C ARG A 117 4.97 4.90 13.05
N ASP A 118 4.27 4.41 14.07
CA ASP A 118 3.07 5.05 14.61
C ASP A 118 1.99 5.32 13.56
N GLY A 119 2.02 4.55 12.47
CA GLY A 119 1.00 4.62 11.43
C GLY A 119 -0.36 4.17 11.95
N ILE A 120 -1.43 4.76 11.40
CA ILE A 120 -2.80 4.37 11.73
C ILE A 120 -3.47 3.60 10.60
N VAL A 121 -2.83 3.51 9.44
CA VAL A 121 -3.26 2.71 8.30
C VAL A 121 -2.06 2.09 7.60
N GLU A 122 -2.21 0.85 7.20
CA GLU A 122 -1.25 0.14 6.35
C GLU A 122 -2.03 -0.61 5.28
N ILE A 123 -1.50 -0.67 4.06
CA ILE A 123 -2.16 -1.35 2.93
C ILE A 123 -1.11 -2.16 2.19
N ASP A 124 -1.43 -3.44 1.93
CA ASP A 124 -0.69 -4.26 0.98
C ASP A 124 -1.61 -4.69 -0.17
N LEU A 125 -1.03 -5.19 -1.24
CA LEU A 125 -1.82 -5.60 -2.38
C LEU A 125 -1.12 -6.64 -3.26
N ILE A 126 -1.94 -7.26 -4.11
CA ILE A 126 -1.48 -8.18 -5.14
C ILE A 126 -1.97 -7.65 -6.48
N ALA A 127 -1.07 -7.56 -7.45
CA ALA A 127 -1.38 -7.17 -8.82
C ALA A 127 -1.07 -8.34 -9.78
N VAL A 128 -1.62 -8.26 -10.98
CA VAL A 128 -1.39 -9.26 -12.03
C VAL A 128 -0.67 -8.61 -13.18
N ARG A 129 0.38 -9.25 -13.66
CA ARG A 129 1.12 -8.84 -14.84
C ARG A 129 0.26 -9.10 -16.08
N PRO A 130 -0.07 -8.07 -16.89
CA PRO A 130 -0.88 -8.28 -18.09
C PRO A 130 -0.13 -9.05 -19.18
#